data_55b6242f8c35c895427ca57a584d120e
#
_entry.id   55b6242f8c35c895427ca57a584d120e
#
_cell.length_a   1.000
_cell.length_b   1.000
_cell.length_c   1.000
_cell.angle_alpha   90.00
_cell.angle_beta   90.00
_cell.angle_gamma   90.00
#
_symmetry.space_group_name_H-M   'P 1'
#
loop_
_entity.id
_entity.type
_entity.pdbx_description
1 polymer ?
#
loop_
_entity_poly.entity_id
_entity_poly.type
_entity_poly.pdbx_seq_one_letter_code
_entity_poly.pdbx_strand_id
1 'polypeptide(L)'
;MAIPDYARLYLALYKRQVPLRRESVYVLFSLKNFFYRYKIRIFALYFKDMRIISGSHRGKQLIAPKNLPVRPTTDFAKESLFNILNNYFYLDSIKVLDLFAGTGNISYEFGSRGCPDITAVDSHAGCVQYIHKTATALSYPIEVIKSDAFTFLERNLSSYDVIFADPPYDLPEQDLERLVSLVFERNLLAPDGLLIIEHSAKISMEENPYFDHDRRYGGTAFSLFNNV
;
A
#
# COMPACT_ATOMS: atom_id res chain seq x y z
N MET A 1 -4.40 4.93 30.18
CA MET A 1 -5.86 5.14 29.99
C MET A 1 -6.58 3.90 30.49
N ALA A 2 -7.43 4.03 31.51
CA ALA A 2 -8.08 2.90 32.17
C ALA A 2 -9.11 2.24 31.24
N ILE A 3 -9.11 0.90 31.22
CA ILE A 3 -10.11 0.12 30.45
C ILE A 3 -11.47 0.37 31.12
N PRO A 4 -12.49 0.81 30.34
CA PRO A 4 -13.82 1.06 30.90
C PRO A 4 -14.44 -0.21 31.53
N ASP A 5 -15.20 -0.06 32.60
CA ASP A 5 -15.74 -1.18 33.39
C ASP A 5 -16.55 -2.23 32.60
N TYR A 6 -17.23 -1.83 31.52
CA TYR A 6 -17.95 -2.75 30.65
C TYR A 6 -17.03 -3.66 29.82
N ALA A 7 -15.82 -3.23 29.49
CA ALA A 7 -14.84 -4.07 28.78
C ALA A 7 -14.25 -5.15 29.71
N ARG A 8 -14.12 -4.84 31.02
CA ARG A 8 -13.74 -5.81 32.05
C ARG A 8 -14.84 -6.83 32.27
N LEU A 9 -16.10 -6.41 32.26
CA LEU A 9 -17.26 -7.29 32.41
C LEU A 9 -17.38 -8.27 31.21
N TYR A 10 -17.15 -7.79 29.99
CA TYR A 10 -17.15 -8.65 28.79
C TYR A 10 -16.05 -9.70 28.82
N LEU A 11 -14.83 -9.34 29.20
CA LEU A 11 -13.72 -10.27 29.37
C LEU A 11 -13.99 -11.30 30.46
N ALA A 12 -14.67 -10.92 31.54
CA ALA A 12 -15.07 -11.82 32.62
C ALA A 12 -16.16 -12.82 32.20
N LEU A 13 -17.14 -12.36 31.39
CA LEU A 13 -18.22 -13.21 30.87
C LEU A 13 -17.73 -14.14 29.75
N TYR A 14 -16.82 -13.69 28.90
CA TYR A 14 -16.23 -14.51 27.83
C TYR A 14 -15.34 -15.64 28.39
N LYS A 15 -14.68 -15.42 29.52
CA LYS A 15 -13.80 -16.41 30.17
C LYS A 15 -14.57 -17.46 31.03
N ARG A 16 -15.82 -17.16 31.40
CA ARG A 16 -16.69 -18.10 32.11
C ARG A 16 -17.75 -18.61 31.12
N GLN A 17 -17.65 -19.85 30.71
CA GLN A 17 -18.67 -20.54 29.90
C GLN A 17 -19.97 -20.72 30.73
N VAL A 18 -20.76 -19.65 30.87
CA VAL A 18 -22.04 -19.68 31.60
C VAL A 18 -23.16 -19.93 30.60
N PRO A 19 -24.08 -20.89 30.82
CA PRO A 19 -25.23 -21.12 29.95
C PRO A 19 -26.20 -19.96 30.04
N LEU A 20 -26.52 -19.34 28.89
CA LEU A 20 -27.32 -18.13 28.77
C LEU A 20 -28.82 -18.46 28.61
N ARG A 21 -29.71 -17.78 29.36
CA ARG A 21 -31.17 -17.82 29.15
C ARG A 21 -31.55 -17.00 27.89
N ARG A 22 -32.73 -17.36 27.29
CA ARG A 22 -33.21 -16.78 26.00
C ARG A 22 -33.18 -15.22 25.93
N GLU A 23 -33.46 -14.53 27.00
CA GLU A 23 -33.47 -13.06 27.07
C GLU A 23 -32.07 -12.43 26.98
N SER A 24 -31.04 -13.14 27.39
CA SER A 24 -29.64 -12.71 27.30
C SER A 24 -29.08 -12.72 25.87
N VAL A 25 -29.74 -13.44 24.94
CA VAL A 25 -29.30 -13.57 23.54
C VAL A 25 -29.50 -12.28 22.77
N TYR A 26 -30.61 -11.55 23.00
CA TYR A 26 -30.89 -10.26 22.34
C TYR A 26 -29.92 -9.16 22.79
N VAL A 27 -29.60 -9.13 24.08
CA VAL A 27 -28.60 -8.17 24.63
C VAL A 27 -27.22 -8.48 24.08
N LEU A 28 -26.86 -9.76 23.94
CA LEU A 28 -25.58 -10.20 23.36
C LEU A 28 -25.51 -9.90 21.86
N PHE A 29 -26.62 -10.04 21.12
CA PHE A 29 -26.68 -9.72 19.68
C PHE A 29 -26.59 -8.22 19.43
N SER A 30 -27.23 -7.40 20.26
CA SER A 30 -27.12 -5.95 20.25
C SER A 30 -25.69 -5.48 20.64
N LEU A 31 -25.12 -6.07 21.68
CA LEU A 31 -23.75 -5.84 22.11
C LEU A 31 -22.74 -6.32 21.03
N LYS A 32 -22.99 -7.47 20.38
CA LYS A 32 -22.13 -7.98 19.30
C LYS A 32 -22.11 -7.02 18.10
N ASN A 33 -23.26 -6.45 17.72
CA ASN A 33 -23.33 -5.44 16.65
C ASN A 33 -22.72 -4.09 17.07
N PHE A 34 -22.90 -3.67 18.32
CA PHE A 34 -22.26 -2.49 18.89
C PHE A 34 -20.74 -2.67 18.96
N PHE A 35 -20.26 -3.83 19.44
CA PHE A 35 -18.83 -4.14 19.50
C PHE A 35 -18.23 -4.39 18.11
N TYR A 36 -18.99 -4.93 17.15
CA TYR A 36 -18.54 -5.05 15.76
C TYR A 36 -18.33 -3.67 15.12
N ARG A 37 -19.27 -2.74 15.30
CA ARG A 37 -19.11 -1.32 14.88
C ARG A 37 -18.02 -0.59 15.66
N TYR A 38 -17.88 -0.85 16.96
CA TYR A 38 -16.84 -0.25 17.78
C TYR A 38 -15.46 -0.88 17.51
N LYS A 39 -15.43 -2.19 17.29
CA LYS A 39 -14.21 -2.91 16.89
C LYS A 39 -13.71 -2.47 15.53
N ILE A 40 -14.59 -2.21 14.57
CA ILE A 40 -14.21 -1.60 13.29
C ILE A 40 -13.65 -0.19 13.50
N ARG A 41 -14.23 0.62 14.40
CA ARG A 41 -13.73 1.96 14.69
C ARG A 41 -12.44 1.98 15.51
N ILE A 42 -12.30 1.07 16.49
CA ILE A 42 -11.05 0.88 17.25
C ILE A 42 -10.00 0.22 16.37
N PHE A 43 -10.37 -0.75 15.53
CA PHE A 43 -9.50 -1.37 14.54
C PHE A 43 -8.99 -0.32 13.54
N ALA A 44 -9.85 0.57 13.04
CA ALA A 44 -9.46 1.69 12.18
C ALA A 44 -8.60 2.76 12.92
N LEU A 45 -8.72 2.89 14.24
CA LEU A 45 -7.87 3.77 15.06
C LEU A 45 -6.52 3.13 15.43
N TYR A 46 -6.44 1.80 15.44
CA TYR A 46 -5.21 1.05 15.74
C TYR A 46 -4.33 0.79 14.52
N PHE A 47 -4.89 0.80 13.30
CA PHE A 47 -4.16 0.49 12.07
C PHE A 47 -3.76 1.75 11.28
N LYS A 48 -3.04 2.68 11.94
CA LYS A 48 -2.18 3.64 11.24
C LYS A 48 -0.71 3.18 11.19
N ASP A 49 -0.43 2.01 11.75
CA ASP A 49 0.92 1.49 11.78
C ASP A 49 1.16 0.63 10.53
N MET A 50 2.09 1.08 9.71
CA MET A 50 2.61 0.27 8.60
C MET A 50 3.44 -0.88 9.16
N ARG A 51 3.34 -2.06 8.58
CA ARG A 51 4.16 -3.21 8.94
C ARG A 51 4.89 -3.75 7.72
N ILE A 52 6.16 -4.05 7.85
CA ILE A 52 6.92 -4.79 6.85
C ILE A 52 6.49 -6.26 6.90
N ILE A 53 6.08 -6.81 5.75
CA ILE A 53 5.48 -8.15 5.67
C ILE A 53 6.54 -9.23 5.54
N SER A 54 7.61 -8.97 4.78
CA SER A 54 8.62 -9.97 4.45
C SER A 54 10.04 -9.39 4.42
N GLY A 55 11.04 -10.24 4.23
CA GLY A 55 12.44 -9.84 4.10
C GLY A 55 13.16 -9.61 5.43
N SER A 56 14.24 -8.84 5.37
CA SER A 56 15.19 -8.61 6.48
C SER A 56 14.58 -7.95 7.72
N HIS A 57 13.53 -7.14 7.53
CA HIS A 57 12.84 -6.45 8.62
C HIS A 57 11.39 -6.92 8.79
N ARG A 58 11.08 -8.17 8.43
CA ARG A 58 9.74 -8.75 8.59
C ARG A 58 9.17 -8.52 10.00
N GLY A 59 7.92 -8.05 10.05
CA GLY A 59 7.19 -7.80 11.29
C GLY A 59 7.47 -6.45 11.93
N LYS A 60 8.45 -5.68 11.42
CA LYS A 60 8.76 -4.34 11.95
C LYS A 60 7.60 -3.39 11.69
N GLN A 61 7.13 -2.76 12.75
CA GLN A 61 6.12 -1.70 12.69
C GLN A 61 6.79 -0.35 12.43
N LEU A 62 6.23 0.43 11.52
CA LEU A 62 6.65 1.77 11.16
C LEU A 62 5.50 2.74 11.45
N ILE A 63 5.75 3.71 12.30
CA ILE A 63 4.74 4.67 12.74
C ILE A 63 4.88 5.95 11.93
N ALA A 64 3.97 6.18 11.00
CA ALA A 64 3.94 7.43 10.24
C ALA A 64 3.36 8.58 11.07
N PRO A 65 3.84 9.81 10.87
CA PRO A 65 3.25 11.00 11.46
C PRO A 65 1.76 11.12 11.10
N LYS A 66 0.92 11.44 12.09
CA LYS A 66 -0.54 11.50 11.92
C LYS A 66 -1.04 12.63 11.00
N ASN A 67 -0.19 13.62 10.76
CA ASN A 67 -0.48 14.81 9.96
C ASN A 67 -0.16 14.62 8.46
N LEU A 68 0.35 13.46 8.04
CA LEU A 68 0.57 13.20 6.63
C LEU A 68 -0.76 12.86 5.92
N PRO A 69 -1.02 13.45 4.74
CA PRO A 69 -2.27 13.25 4.00
C PRO A 69 -2.23 11.95 3.19
N VAL A 70 -1.95 10.82 3.84
CA VAL A 70 -1.77 9.53 3.18
C VAL A 70 -2.70 8.48 3.77
N ARG A 71 -3.15 7.57 2.92
CA ARG A 71 -3.85 6.35 3.30
C ARG A 71 -2.84 5.20 3.33
N PRO A 72 -2.70 4.46 4.44
CA PRO A 72 -1.79 3.31 4.46
C PRO A 72 -2.30 2.21 3.53
N THR A 73 -1.43 1.70 2.66
CA THR A 73 -1.66 0.46 1.91
C THR A 73 -1.83 -0.70 2.90
N THR A 74 -2.86 -1.50 2.72
CA THR A 74 -3.14 -2.62 3.64
C THR A 74 -2.11 -3.73 3.49
N ASP A 75 -1.89 -4.52 4.55
CA ASP A 75 -1.02 -5.70 4.50
C ASP A 75 -1.46 -6.65 3.38
N PHE A 76 -2.77 -6.85 3.21
CA PHE A 76 -3.33 -7.70 2.16
C PHE A 76 -3.01 -7.19 0.74
N ALA A 77 -3.13 -5.89 0.49
CA ALA A 77 -2.76 -5.31 -0.81
C ALA A 77 -1.27 -5.48 -1.10
N LYS A 78 -0.40 -5.25 -0.08
CA LYS A 78 1.03 -5.50 -0.22
C LYS A 78 1.35 -6.96 -0.51
N GLU A 79 0.79 -7.91 0.26
CA GLU A 79 1.00 -9.34 0.00
C GLU A 79 0.57 -9.71 -1.42
N SER A 80 -0.56 -9.18 -1.89
CA SER A 80 -1.07 -9.42 -3.23
C SER A 80 -0.12 -8.88 -4.30
N LEU A 81 0.34 -7.62 -4.15
CA LEU A 81 1.30 -7.00 -5.06
C LEU A 81 2.60 -7.81 -5.15
N PHE A 82 3.19 -8.15 -4.01
CA PHE A 82 4.46 -8.88 -4.00
C PHE A 82 4.32 -10.34 -4.43
N ASN A 83 3.15 -10.96 -4.27
CA ASN A 83 2.87 -12.27 -4.87
C ASN A 83 2.82 -12.20 -6.39
N ILE A 84 2.27 -11.12 -6.97
CA ILE A 84 2.33 -10.88 -8.42
C ILE A 84 3.79 -10.73 -8.84
N LEU A 85 4.52 -9.79 -8.24
CA LEU A 85 5.90 -9.47 -8.61
C LEU A 85 6.85 -10.69 -8.54
N ASN A 86 6.69 -11.55 -7.55
CA ASN A 86 7.50 -12.77 -7.41
C ASN A 86 7.34 -13.79 -8.56
N ASN A 87 6.29 -13.65 -9.39
CA ASN A 87 6.11 -14.48 -10.58
C ASN A 87 6.94 -13.97 -11.79
N TYR A 88 7.37 -12.71 -11.74
CA TYR A 88 8.07 -12.03 -12.85
C TYR A 88 9.55 -11.77 -12.53
N PHE A 89 9.87 -11.48 -11.25
CA PHE A 89 11.18 -10.93 -10.90
C PHE A 89 11.82 -11.61 -9.68
N TYR A 90 13.14 -11.66 -9.69
CA TYR A 90 13.96 -11.80 -8.49
C TYR A 90 14.20 -10.42 -7.90
N LEU A 91 13.54 -10.12 -6.76
CA LEU A 91 13.46 -8.76 -6.22
C LEU A 91 14.81 -8.17 -5.78
N ASP A 92 15.81 -9.01 -5.55
CA ASP A 92 17.18 -8.65 -5.19
C ASP A 92 18.08 -8.27 -6.36
N SER A 93 17.52 -8.21 -7.58
CA SER A 93 18.27 -7.89 -8.80
C SER A 93 17.62 -6.82 -9.68
N ILE A 94 16.54 -6.17 -9.20
CA ILE A 94 15.75 -5.23 -10.00
C ILE A 94 15.92 -3.78 -9.52
N LYS A 95 15.61 -2.86 -10.44
CA LYS A 95 15.47 -1.43 -10.20
C LYS A 95 14.01 -1.02 -10.17
N VAL A 96 13.60 -0.32 -9.12
CA VAL A 96 12.18 -0.01 -8.85
C VAL A 96 11.94 1.50 -8.76
N LEU A 97 10.84 1.94 -9.36
CA LEU A 97 10.27 3.27 -9.18
C LEU A 97 8.93 3.17 -8.45
N ASP A 98 8.82 3.82 -7.30
CA ASP A 98 7.61 3.94 -6.50
C ASP A 98 7.07 5.37 -6.64
N LEU A 99 6.04 5.53 -7.47
CA LEU A 99 5.37 6.80 -7.74
C LEU A 99 4.21 7.00 -6.76
N PHE A 100 4.01 8.22 -6.31
CA PHE A 100 3.06 8.56 -5.24
C PHE A 100 3.39 7.79 -3.94
N ALA A 101 4.66 7.71 -3.61
CA ALA A 101 5.20 6.83 -2.57
C ALA A 101 4.59 7.04 -1.16
N GLY A 102 3.95 8.19 -0.90
CA GLY A 102 3.28 8.50 0.35
C GLY A 102 4.23 8.37 1.55
N THR A 103 3.96 7.43 2.41
CA THR A 103 4.85 7.12 3.55
C THR A 103 5.95 6.11 3.22
N GLY A 104 6.09 5.68 1.96
CA GLY A 104 7.12 4.75 1.52
C GLY A 104 6.84 3.28 1.82
N ASN A 105 5.59 2.92 2.08
CA ASN A 105 5.22 1.58 2.52
C ASN A 105 5.62 0.48 1.52
N ILE A 106 5.50 0.75 0.22
CA ILE A 106 5.91 -0.16 -0.86
C ILE A 106 7.42 -0.13 -1.03
N SER A 107 8.03 1.05 -1.03
CA SER A 107 9.49 1.19 -1.10
C SER A 107 10.21 0.41 0.01
N TYR A 108 9.71 0.45 1.26
CA TYR A 108 10.32 -0.31 2.36
C TYR A 108 10.15 -1.81 2.20
N GLU A 109 9.04 -2.25 1.63
CA GLU A 109 8.81 -3.67 1.38
C GLU A 109 9.80 -4.21 0.34
N PHE A 110 10.08 -3.45 -0.75
CA PHE A 110 11.15 -3.75 -1.71
C PHE A 110 12.53 -3.78 -1.03
N GLY A 111 12.85 -2.77 -0.24
CA GLY A 111 14.13 -2.70 0.48
C GLY A 111 14.32 -3.86 1.45
N SER A 112 13.25 -4.26 2.17
CA SER A 112 13.30 -5.42 3.08
C SER A 112 13.51 -6.74 2.36
N ARG A 113 13.08 -6.86 1.12
CA ARG A 113 13.24 -8.04 0.25
C ARG A 113 14.56 -8.05 -0.52
N GLY A 114 15.42 -7.05 -0.28
CA GLY A 114 16.77 -7.01 -0.84
C GLY A 114 16.92 -6.24 -2.14
N CYS A 115 15.88 -5.52 -2.60
CA CYS A 115 15.97 -4.72 -3.83
C CYS A 115 17.13 -3.69 -3.71
N PRO A 116 18.07 -3.68 -4.68
CA PRO A 116 19.30 -2.90 -4.57
C PRO A 116 19.17 -1.46 -5.04
N ASP A 117 18.13 -1.12 -5.81
CA ASP A 117 17.94 0.21 -6.41
C ASP A 117 16.45 0.59 -6.38
N ILE A 118 16.08 1.53 -5.53
CA ILE A 118 14.71 1.98 -5.32
C ILE A 118 14.66 3.49 -5.41
N THR A 119 13.86 4.02 -6.31
CA THR A 119 13.53 5.44 -6.39
C THR A 119 12.12 5.65 -5.88
N ALA A 120 11.94 6.46 -4.85
CA ALA A 120 10.65 6.83 -4.28
C ALA A 120 10.34 8.30 -4.59
N VAL A 121 9.21 8.56 -5.25
CA VAL A 121 8.79 9.91 -5.67
C VAL A 121 7.50 10.29 -4.98
N ASP A 122 7.49 11.46 -4.33
CA ASP A 122 6.28 12.05 -3.76
C ASP A 122 6.35 13.58 -3.82
N SER A 123 5.20 14.23 -4.02
CA SER A 123 5.11 15.70 -4.06
C SER A 123 5.12 16.34 -2.68
N HIS A 124 4.66 15.59 -1.65
CA HIS A 124 4.50 16.11 -0.29
C HIS A 124 5.81 16.08 0.49
N ALA A 125 6.32 17.24 0.88
CA ALA A 125 7.60 17.37 1.58
C ALA A 125 7.72 16.55 2.87
N GLY A 126 6.62 16.42 3.63
CA GLY A 126 6.59 15.61 4.85
C GLY A 126 6.72 14.11 4.59
N CYS A 127 6.16 13.61 3.48
CA CYS A 127 6.31 12.23 3.02
C CYS A 127 7.77 11.95 2.66
N VAL A 128 8.35 12.80 1.82
CA VAL A 128 9.76 12.73 1.39
C VAL A 128 10.71 12.70 2.60
N GLN A 129 10.50 13.62 3.54
CA GLN A 129 11.33 13.66 4.76
C GLN A 129 11.17 12.38 5.61
N TYR A 130 9.95 11.88 5.73
CA TYR A 130 9.68 10.66 6.49
C TYR A 130 10.31 9.44 5.81
N ILE A 131 10.19 9.31 4.48
CA ILE A 131 10.80 8.21 3.73
C ILE A 131 12.32 8.26 3.89
N HIS A 132 12.94 9.41 3.67
CA HIS A 132 14.41 9.56 3.80
C HIS A 132 14.91 9.16 5.19
N LYS A 133 14.26 9.66 6.25
CA LYS A 133 14.62 9.31 7.64
C LYS A 133 14.49 7.81 7.90
N THR A 134 13.40 7.19 7.45
CA THR A 134 13.11 5.78 7.69
C THR A 134 14.03 4.87 6.87
N ALA A 135 14.26 5.19 5.59
CA ALA A 135 15.18 4.46 4.72
C ALA A 135 16.61 4.46 5.29
N THR A 136 17.09 5.62 5.74
CA THR A 136 18.40 5.73 6.41
C THR A 136 18.47 4.87 7.67
N ALA A 137 17.44 4.91 8.52
CA ALA A 137 17.39 4.13 9.77
C ALA A 137 17.34 2.61 9.54
N LEU A 138 16.81 2.17 8.38
CA LEU A 138 16.73 0.77 7.98
C LEU A 138 17.90 0.33 7.08
N SER A 139 18.77 1.27 6.69
CA SER A 139 19.85 1.04 5.72
C SER A 139 19.33 0.50 4.37
N TYR A 140 18.18 1.01 3.92
CA TYR A 140 17.64 0.65 2.62
C TYR A 140 18.18 1.56 1.51
N PRO A 141 18.48 1.02 0.33
CA PRO A 141 18.97 1.77 -0.83
C PRO A 141 17.82 2.49 -1.54
N ILE A 142 17.18 3.45 -0.85
CA ILE A 142 16.06 4.22 -1.39
C ILE A 142 16.51 5.65 -1.66
N GLU A 143 16.57 6.02 -2.93
CA GLU A 143 16.66 7.40 -3.36
C GLU A 143 15.27 8.06 -3.25
N VAL A 144 15.20 9.20 -2.57
CA VAL A 144 13.91 9.87 -2.31
C VAL A 144 13.87 11.21 -3.02
N ILE A 145 12.91 11.36 -3.94
CA ILE A 145 12.80 12.55 -4.79
C ILE A 145 11.50 13.28 -4.49
N LYS A 146 11.63 14.59 -4.16
CA LYS A 146 10.47 15.46 -4.05
C LYS A 146 10.08 15.97 -5.43
N SER A 147 9.04 15.43 -6.03
CA SER A 147 8.49 15.87 -7.32
C SER A 147 7.03 15.49 -7.43
N ASP A 148 6.29 16.22 -8.24
CA ASP A 148 5.07 15.71 -8.83
C ASP A 148 5.41 14.53 -9.75
N ALA A 149 4.56 13.48 -9.77
CA ALA A 149 4.82 12.23 -10.49
C ALA A 149 4.92 12.45 -12.00
N PHE A 150 4.02 13.23 -12.59
CA PHE A 150 4.03 13.53 -14.02
C PHE A 150 5.26 14.34 -14.42
N THR A 151 5.59 15.37 -13.65
CA THR A 151 6.81 16.16 -13.85
C THR A 151 8.07 15.31 -13.75
N PHE A 152 8.09 14.34 -12.84
CA PHE A 152 9.21 13.41 -12.71
C PHE A 152 9.31 12.52 -13.95
N LEU A 153 8.22 11.89 -14.38
CA LEU A 153 8.18 11.02 -15.57
C LEU A 153 8.63 11.76 -16.83
N GLU A 154 8.19 13.03 -17.00
CA GLU A 154 8.58 13.87 -18.16
C GLU A 154 10.07 14.17 -18.23
N ARG A 155 10.77 14.21 -17.10
CA ARG A 155 12.19 14.59 -17.00
C ARG A 155 13.13 13.43 -16.78
N ASN A 156 12.61 12.30 -16.32
CA ASN A 156 13.42 11.13 -16.00
C ASN A 156 13.97 10.48 -17.28
N LEU A 157 15.22 10.03 -17.20
CA LEU A 157 15.94 9.34 -18.29
C LEU A 157 16.33 7.90 -17.93
N SER A 158 16.08 7.48 -16.69
CA SER A 158 16.37 6.12 -16.23
C SER A 158 15.21 5.19 -16.58
N SER A 159 15.55 3.94 -16.90
CA SER A 159 14.58 2.85 -16.99
C SER A 159 14.54 2.02 -15.71
N TYR A 160 13.42 1.33 -15.49
CA TYR A 160 13.15 0.54 -14.30
C TYR A 160 12.56 -0.83 -14.70
N ASP A 161 12.87 -1.85 -13.93
CA ASP A 161 12.26 -3.17 -14.10
C ASP A 161 10.81 -3.18 -13.59
N VAL A 162 10.55 -2.42 -12.53
CA VAL A 162 9.20 -2.25 -11.97
C VAL A 162 8.93 -0.76 -11.74
N ILE A 163 7.82 -0.29 -12.27
CA ILE A 163 7.22 1.01 -11.91
C ILE A 163 5.91 0.72 -11.20
N PHE A 164 5.79 1.15 -9.94
CA PHE A 164 4.56 1.06 -9.17
C PHE A 164 3.98 2.46 -8.96
N ALA A 165 2.68 2.61 -9.14
CA ALA A 165 1.95 3.85 -8.90
C ALA A 165 0.68 3.60 -8.08
N ASP A 166 0.53 4.31 -6.95
CA ASP A 166 -0.69 4.35 -6.13
C ASP A 166 -1.19 5.80 -6.04
N PRO A 167 -1.75 6.33 -7.15
CA PRO A 167 -2.21 7.71 -7.17
C PRO A 167 -3.43 7.93 -6.26
N PRO A 168 -3.72 9.18 -5.87
CA PRO A 168 -4.95 9.52 -5.14
C PRO A 168 -6.20 9.00 -5.86
N TYR A 169 -7.17 8.49 -5.11
CA TYR A 169 -8.42 7.91 -5.68
C TYR A 169 -9.29 8.89 -6.46
N ASP A 170 -9.07 10.17 -6.32
CA ASP A 170 -9.74 11.26 -7.05
C ASP A 170 -8.97 11.70 -8.28
N LEU A 171 -7.85 11.02 -8.61
CA LEU A 171 -7.14 11.26 -9.86
C LEU A 171 -8.06 10.90 -11.04
N PRO A 172 -8.28 11.82 -12.00
CA PRO A 172 -9.10 11.55 -13.17
C PRO A 172 -8.60 10.36 -14.00
N GLU A 173 -9.53 9.58 -14.59
CA GLU A 173 -9.17 8.43 -15.44
C GLU A 173 -8.23 8.85 -16.60
N GLN A 174 -8.43 10.04 -17.17
CA GLN A 174 -7.55 10.59 -18.20
C GLN A 174 -6.09 10.76 -17.72
N ASP A 175 -5.89 11.06 -16.44
CA ASP A 175 -4.55 11.17 -15.88
C ASP A 175 -3.92 9.80 -15.59
N LEU A 176 -4.73 8.75 -15.29
CA LEU A 176 -4.23 7.38 -15.25
C LEU A 176 -3.73 6.94 -16.65
N GLU A 177 -4.50 7.21 -17.70
CA GLU A 177 -4.09 6.93 -19.07
C GLU A 177 -2.83 7.72 -19.47
N ARG A 178 -2.75 9.00 -19.10
CA ARG A 178 -1.56 9.82 -19.32
C ARG A 178 -0.32 9.26 -18.59
N LEU A 179 -0.49 8.74 -17.38
CA LEU A 179 0.60 8.12 -16.65
C LEU A 179 1.17 6.93 -17.43
N VAL A 180 0.29 6.03 -17.91
CA VAL A 180 0.69 4.91 -18.76
C VAL A 180 1.43 5.42 -20.00
N SER A 181 0.81 6.35 -20.76
CA SER A 181 1.40 6.93 -21.97
C SER A 181 2.80 7.48 -21.73
N LEU A 182 3.00 8.26 -20.65
CA LEU A 182 4.32 8.82 -20.33
C LEU A 182 5.36 7.74 -20.06
N VAL A 183 5.01 6.66 -19.35
CA VAL A 183 5.94 5.58 -19.05
C VAL A 183 6.42 4.91 -20.33
N PHE A 184 5.52 4.62 -21.27
CA PHE A 184 5.87 3.93 -22.52
C PHE A 184 6.50 4.86 -23.56
N GLU A 185 5.97 6.05 -23.79
CA GLU A 185 6.51 7.05 -24.74
C GLU A 185 7.92 7.50 -24.36
N ARG A 186 8.21 7.55 -23.05
CA ARG A 186 9.53 7.94 -22.54
C ARG A 186 10.48 6.75 -22.39
N ASN A 187 10.05 5.52 -22.72
CA ASN A 187 10.82 4.28 -22.58
C ASN A 187 11.38 4.11 -21.15
N LEU A 188 10.52 4.31 -20.13
CA LEU A 188 10.92 4.23 -18.73
C LEU A 188 10.87 2.81 -18.15
N LEU A 189 10.37 1.82 -18.90
CA LEU A 189 10.47 0.40 -18.54
C LEU A 189 11.71 -0.22 -19.19
N ALA A 190 12.43 -1.02 -18.42
CA ALA A 190 13.46 -1.93 -18.93
C ALA A 190 12.82 -3.00 -19.84
N PRO A 191 13.62 -3.72 -20.65
CA PRO A 191 13.11 -4.90 -21.34
C PRO A 191 12.47 -5.87 -20.34
N ASP A 192 11.28 -6.39 -20.66
CA ASP A 192 10.45 -7.23 -19.76
C ASP A 192 10.00 -6.55 -18.48
N GLY A 193 10.11 -5.22 -18.40
CA GLY A 193 9.68 -4.41 -17.26
C GLY A 193 8.17 -4.33 -17.14
N LEU A 194 7.69 -4.03 -15.93
CA LEU A 194 6.28 -4.03 -15.58
C LEU A 194 5.86 -2.70 -14.92
N LEU A 195 4.84 -2.04 -15.48
CA LEU A 195 4.12 -0.97 -14.79
C LEU A 195 2.92 -1.56 -14.08
N ILE A 196 2.73 -1.22 -12.81
CA ILE A 196 1.57 -1.60 -12.01
C ILE A 196 0.92 -0.34 -11.44
N ILE A 197 -0.37 -0.18 -11.70
CA ILE A 197 -1.15 0.95 -11.17
C ILE A 197 -2.22 0.42 -10.21
N GLU A 198 -2.21 0.91 -8.96
CA GLU A 198 -3.30 0.72 -8.02
C GLU A 198 -4.39 1.76 -8.28
N HIS A 199 -5.63 1.32 -8.46
CA HIS A 199 -6.76 2.22 -8.68
C HIS A 199 -8.07 1.62 -8.18
N SER A 200 -9.16 2.39 -8.24
CA SER A 200 -10.49 1.90 -7.90
C SER A 200 -10.91 0.74 -8.83
N ALA A 201 -11.40 -0.37 -8.28
CA ALA A 201 -11.93 -1.49 -9.07
C ALA A 201 -13.15 -1.13 -9.96
N LYS A 202 -13.66 0.10 -9.88
CA LYS A 202 -14.73 0.63 -10.75
C LYS A 202 -14.20 1.15 -12.08
N ILE A 203 -12.91 1.44 -12.17
CA ILE A 203 -12.23 1.90 -13.37
C ILE A 203 -11.77 0.66 -14.15
N SER A 204 -11.94 0.66 -15.47
CA SER A 204 -11.34 -0.32 -16.37
C SER A 204 -10.26 0.34 -17.20
N MET A 205 -9.10 -0.30 -17.29
CA MET A 205 -8.01 0.14 -18.15
C MET A 205 -7.73 -0.85 -19.31
N GLU A 206 -8.68 -1.77 -19.56
CA GLU A 206 -8.56 -2.84 -20.57
C GLU A 206 -8.43 -2.33 -22.00
N GLU A 207 -8.88 -1.11 -22.29
CA GLU A 207 -8.78 -0.49 -23.62
C GLU A 207 -7.39 0.11 -23.89
N ASN A 208 -6.53 0.22 -22.87
CA ASN A 208 -5.19 0.76 -23.05
C ASN A 208 -4.32 -0.22 -23.86
N PRO A 209 -3.59 0.22 -24.91
CA PRO A 209 -2.82 -0.67 -25.79
C PRO A 209 -1.68 -1.44 -25.10
N TYR A 210 -1.23 -1.01 -23.92
CA TYR A 210 -0.18 -1.65 -23.14
C TYR A 210 -0.73 -2.51 -22.00
N PHE A 211 -2.08 -2.59 -21.87
CA PHE A 211 -2.71 -3.36 -20.81
C PHE A 211 -2.48 -4.86 -21.02
N ASP A 212 -1.98 -5.53 -19.97
CA ASP A 212 -1.82 -6.97 -19.95
C ASP A 212 -3.00 -7.64 -19.22
N HIS A 213 -3.14 -7.38 -17.92
CA HIS A 213 -4.27 -7.88 -17.14
C HIS A 213 -4.46 -7.06 -15.84
N ASP A 214 -5.56 -7.30 -15.14
CA ASP A 214 -5.80 -6.75 -13.81
C ASP A 214 -5.95 -7.86 -12.73
N ARG A 215 -5.78 -7.45 -11.48
CA ARG A 215 -6.09 -8.24 -10.29
C ARG A 215 -6.91 -7.40 -9.33
N ARG A 216 -8.14 -7.83 -9.03
CA ARG A 216 -9.10 -7.08 -8.20
C ARG A 216 -9.13 -7.62 -6.78
N TYR A 217 -9.04 -6.73 -5.81
CA TYR A 217 -9.01 -7.02 -4.39
C TYR A 217 -10.00 -6.10 -3.65
N GLY A 218 -11.24 -6.58 -3.47
CA GLY A 218 -12.31 -5.78 -2.89
C GLY A 218 -12.66 -4.56 -3.74
N GLY A 219 -12.41 -3.36 -3.24
CA GLY A 219 -12.68 -2.10 -3.94
C GLY A 219 -11.49 -1.56 -4.73
N THR A 220 -10.37 -2.27 -4.77
CA THR A 220 -9.11 -1.88 -5.41
C THR A 220 -8.73 -2.86 -6.52
N ALA A 221 -8.11 -2.36 -7.58
CA ALA A 221 -7.51 -3.16 -8.65
C ALA A 221 -6.04 -2.78 -8.82
N PHE A 222 -5.22 -3.77 -9.16
CA PHE A 222 -3.89 -3.58 -9.75
C PHE A 222 -4.01 -3.88 -11.24
N SER A 223 -3.85 -2.87 -12.09
CA SER A 223 -3.70 -3.04 -13.53
C SER A 223 -2.22 -3.11 -13.89
N LEU A 224 -1.87 -4.09 -14.70
CA LEU A 224 -0.52 -4.40 -15.13
C LEU A 224 -0.37 -4.04 -16.61
N PHE A 225 0.76 -3.42 -16.95
CA PHE A 225 1.10 -2.97 -18.29
C PHE A 225 2.53 -3.35 -18.63
N ASN A 226 2.76 -3.84 -19.85
CA ASN A 226 4.08 -4.22 -20.35
C ASN A 226 4.23 -3.85 -21.82
N ASN A 227 5.45 -3.95 -22.35
CA ASN A 227 5.68 -3.90 -23.77
C ASN A 227 5.24 -5.24 -24.38
N VAL A 228 4.19 -5.21 -25.18
CA VAL A 228 3.70 -6.37 -25.93
C VAL A 228 4.63 -6.68 -27.10
#